data_8852c780f3d6f5f5a96fb7ba467b7de7
#
_entry.id   8852c780f3d6f5f5a96fb7ba467b7de7
#
_cell.length_a   1.000
_cell.length_b   1.000
_cell.length_c   1.000
_cell.angle_alpha   90.00
_cell.angle_beta   90.00
_cell.angle_gamma   90.00
#
_symmetry.space_group_name_H-M   'P 1'
#
loop_
_entity.id
_entity.type
_entity.pdbx_description
1 polymer ?
#
loop_
_entity_poly.entity_id
_entity_poly.type
_entity_poly.pdbx_seq_one_letter_code
_entity_poly.pdbx_strand_id
1 'polypeptide(L)'
;MTVIASLVVGSNGATSLNGRSSGLSTPADRARFLQRHRSAAAFIIGKKSAAIESYAASQVPIFIFTRSTQQLSLTHPLMQQVTVDRNLAEITQLIDLRITGDIVVEAGASLLQALIEVGGINILELSISPIAGDGDFINLEELLSKFEIESESEIDGTRLLECRYQRNSANS
;
A
#
# COMPACT_ATOMS: atom_id res chain seq x y z
N MET A 1 14.87 -5.73 5.95
CA MET A 1 14.05 -5.03 4.95
C MET A 1 12.72 -5.71 4.82
N THR A 2 11.65 -4.96 4.87
CA THR A 2 10.26 -5.45 4.88
C THR A 2 9.45 -4.61 3.89
N VAL A 3 8.58 -5.24 3.11
CA VAL A 3 7.62 -4.55 2.26
C VAL A 3 6.30 -4.45 3.02
N ILE A 4 5.90 -3.23 3.34
CA ILE A 4 4.76 -2.93 4.20
C ILE A 4 3.71 -2.19 3.38
N ALA A 5 2.53 -2.78 3.23
CA ALA A 5 1.40 -2.10 2.63
C ALA A 5 0.62 -1.33 3.69
N SER A 6 0.32 -0.07 3.43
CA SER A 6 -0.57 0.75 4.23
C SER A 6 -1.89 0.94 3.49
N LEU A 7 -3.00 0.54 4.11
CA LEU A 7 -4.33 0.60 3.52
C LEU A 7 -5.36 1.09 4.52
N VAL A 8 -6.16 2.07 4.13
CA VAL A 8 -7.39 2.45 4.84
C VAL A 8 -8.61 1.99 4.05
N VAL A 9 -9.57 1.40 4.74
CA VAL A 9 -10.87 1.01 4.18
C VAL A 9 -12.00 1.56 5.02
N GLY A 10 -13.12 1.83 4.38
CA GLY A 10 -14.35 2.19 5.06
C GLY A 10 -15.01 0.99 5.74
N SER A 11 -15.98 1.25 6.60
CA SER A 11 -16.78 0.23 7.30
C SER A 11 -17.52 -0.72 6.35
N ASN A 12 -17.70 -0.33 5.11
CA ASN A 12 -18.35 -1.10 4.04
C ASN A 12 -17.35 -1.72 3.03
N GLY A 13 -16.05 -1.68 3.30
CA GLY A 13 -15.01 -2.22 2.42
C GLY A 13 -14.59 -1.31 1.27
N ALA A 14 -15.10 -0.09 1.18
CA ALA A 14 -14.67 0.89 0.19
C ALA A 14 -13.24 1.37 0.50
N THR A 15 -12.43 1.60 -0.53
CA THR A 15 -11.06 2.15 -0.41
C THR A 15 -11.00 3.64 -0.72
N SER A 16 -12.13 4.24 -1.10
CA SER A 16 -12.23 5.68 -1.37
C SER A 16 -13.58 6.25 -0.94
N LEU A 17 -13.58 7.55 -0.69
CA LEU A 17 -14.76 8.41 -0.56
C LEU A 17 -14.53 9.65 -1.43
N ASN A 18 -15.45 9.93 -2.35
CA ASN A 18 -15.32 10.99 -3.36
C ASN A 18 -14.01 10.85 -4.18
N GLY A 19 -13.63 9.62 -4.51
CA GLY A 19 -12.44 9.29 -5.30
C GLY A 19 -11.10 9.41 -4.58
N ARG A 20 -11.08 9.61 -3.25
CA ARG A 20 -9.86 9.76 -2.43
C ARG A 20 -9.89 8.87 -1.20
N SER A 21 -8.77 8.23 -0.88
CA SER A 21 -8.61 7.46 0.37
C SER A 21 -8.62 8.37 1.59
N SER A 22 -8.17 9.61 1.46
CA SER A 22 -8.17 10.60 2.56
C SER A 22 -9.56 10.90 3.14
N GLY A 23 -10.63 10.65 2.38
CA GLY A 23 -12.01 10.77 2.89
C GLY A 23 -12.39 9.70 3.91
N LEU A 24 -11.65 8.59 3.95
CA LEU A 24 -11.82 7.49 4.92
C LEU A 24 -10.87 7.60 6.11
N SER A 25 -9.78 8.36 5.97
CA SER A 25 -8.72 8.45 6.98
C SER A 25 -9.23 9.16 8.23
N THR A 26 -9.03 8.52 9.37
CA THR A 26 -9.32 9.06 10.70
C THR A 26 -8.03 9.60 11.35
N PRO A 27 -8.10 10.36 12.46
CA PRO A 27 -6.90 10.79 13.20
C PRO A 27 -5.99 9.62 13.59
N ALA A 28 -6.56 8.47 13.99
CA ALA A 28 -5.80 7.27 14.35
C ALA A 28 -5.07 6.66 13.15
N ASP A 29 -5.77 6.50 12.02
CA ASP A 29 -5.17 6.06 10.77
C ASP A 29 -4.07 7.03 10.30
N ARG A 30 -4.36 8.33 10.31
CA ARG A 30 -3.41 9.37 9.91
C ARG A 30 -2.14 9.37 10.76
N ALA A 31 -2.25 9.16 12.06
CA ALA A 31 -1.10 9.08 12.96
C ALA A 31 -0.18 7.91 12.61
N ARG A 32 -0.77 6.70 12.38
CA ARG A 32 -0.04 5.50 11.94
C ARG A 32 0.63 5.71 10.59
N PHE A 33 -0.11 6.23 9.62
CA PHE A 33 0.38 6.55 8.29
C PHE A 33 1.60 7.49 8.34
N LEU A 34 1.53 8.58 9.09
CA LEU A 34 2.64 9.53 9.23
C LEU A 34 3.86 8.93 9.94
N GLN A 35 3.63 8.05 10.92
CA GLN A 35 4.72 7.32 11.57
C GLN A 35 5.43 6.41 10.57
N ARG A 36 4.68 5.66 9.77
CA ARG A 36 5.21 4.77 8.73
C ARG A 36 5.96 5.55 7.64
N HIS A 37 5.42 6.68 7.21
CA HIS A 37 6.07 7.56 6.25
C HIS A 37 7.46 8.02 6.68
N ARG A 38 7.63 8.36 7.97
CA ARG A 38 8.92 8.82 8.51
C ARG A 38 9.98 7.72 8.57
N SER A 39 9.58 6.46 8.67
CA SER A 39 10.48 5.30 8.76
C SER A 39 10.74 4.63 7.42
N ALA A 40 10.05 5.03 6.35
CA ALA A 40 10.21 4.45 5.03
C ALA A 40 11.59 4.74 4.44
N ALA A 41 12.21 3.71 3.85
CA ALA A 41 13.41 3.84 3.05
C ALA A 41 13.10 4.03 1.55
N ALA A 42 11.90 3.67 1.11
CA ALA A 42 11.36 3.94 -0.21
C ALA A 42 9.83 3.79 -0.22
N PHE A 43 9.21 4.31 -1.28
CA PHE A 43 7.77 4.12 -1.54
C PHE A 43 7.53 3.38 -2.85
N ILE A 44 6.52 2.52 -2.87
CA ILE A 44 5.90 1.99 -4.09
C ILE A 44 4.48 2.56 -4.16
N ILE A 45 4.17 3.24 -5.25
CA ILE A 45 2.86 3.87 -5.48
C ILE A 45 2.30 3.48 -6.85
N GLY A 46 1.00 3.61 -7.02
CA GLY A 46 0.36 3.48 -8.33
C GLY A 46 0.36 4.79 -9.13
N LYS A 47 0.15 4.70 -10.44
CA LYS A 47 0.02 5.87 -11.33
C LYS A 47 -1.04 6.87 -10.85
N LYS A 48 -2.17 6.38 -10.32
CA LYS A 48 -3.27 7.22 -9.83
C LYS A 48 -2.85 8.03 -8.60
N SER A 49 -2.15 7.38 -7.65
CA SER A 49 -1.60 8.04 -6.47
C SER A 49 -0.55 9.11 -6.83
N ALA A 50 0.32 8.80 -7.79
CA ALA A 50 1.33 9.75 -8.28
C ALA A 50 0.73 11.02 -8.88
N ALA A 51 -0.49 10.94 -9.44
CA ALA A 51 -1.19 12.08 -10.04
C ALA A 51 -1.95 12.94 -9.02
N ILE A 52 -2.32 12.36 -7.87
CA ILE A 52 -3.23 13.01 -6.90
C ILE A 52 -2.48 13.46 -5.65
N GLU A 53 -1.50 12.65 -5.20
CA GLU A 53 -0.79 12.86 -3.94
C GLU A 53 0.49 13.67 -4.17
N SER A 54 0.78 14.58 -3.24
CA SER A 54 2.05 15.33 -3.29
C SER A 54 3.13 14.60 -2.49
N TYR A 55 4.15 14.16 -3.20
CA TYR A 55 5.37 13.60 -2.61
C TYR A 55 6.53 14.62 -2.61
N ALA A 56 6.24 15.89 -2.76
CA ALA A 56 7.23 16.97 -2.89
C ALA A 56 8.22 17.04 -1.72
N ALA A 57 7.82 16.57 -0.53
CA ALA A 57 8.68 16.55 0.67
C ALA A 57 9.44 15.22 0.85
N SER A 58 9.33 14.27 -0.06
CA SER A 58 10.01 12.98 0.07
C SER A 58 11.51 13.14 0.02
N GLN A 59 12.20 12.46 0.94
CA GLN A 59 13.66 12.36 0.98
C GLN A 59 14.16 10.99 0.53
N VAL A 60 13.24 10.11 0.14
CA VAL A 60 13.52 8.72 -0.24
C VAL A 60 12.97 8.41 -1.63
N PRO A 61 13.51 7.39 -2.33
CA PRO A 61 13.04 6.98 -3.65
C PRO A 61 11.55 6.65 -3.67
N ILE A 62 10.89 6.97 -4.78
CA ILE A 62 9.48 6.70 -5.03
C ILE A 62 9.37 5.94 -6.35
N PHE A 63 8.92 4.70 -6.30
CA PHE A 63 8.74 3.85 -7.46
C PHE A 63 7.27 3.85 -7.88
N ILE A 64 6.99 4.39 -9.08
CA ILE A 64 5.63 4.44 -9.62
C ILE A 64 5.41 3.20 -10.48
N PHE A 65 4.66 2.24 -9.96
CA PHE A 65 4.32 1.02 -10.68
C PHE A 65 3.14 1.27 -11.63
N THR A 66 3.35 0.99 -12.91
CA THR A 66 2.33 1.16 -13.96
C THR A 66 2.47 0.10 -15.04
N ARG A 67 1.35 -0.32 -15.63
CA ARG A 67 1.32 -1.17 -16.83
C ARG A 67 1.48 -0.35 -18.12
N SER A 68 1.38 0.97 -18.04
CA SER A 68 1.56 1.85 -19.21
C SER A 68 3.03 1.97 -19.57
N THR A 69 3.34 1.80 -20.85
CA THR A 69 4.66 2.11 -21.42
C THR A 69 4.84 3.61 -21.71
N GLN A 70 3.76 4.38 -21.63
CA GLN A 70 3.82 5.82 -21.79
C GLN A 70 4.60 6.46 -20.64
N GLN A 71 5.58 7.31 -20.98
CA GLN A 71 6.35 8.05 -19.99
C GLN A 71 5.45 9.00 -19.20
N LEU A 72 5.54 8.93 -17.87
CA LEU A 72 4.85 9.83 -16.98
C LEU A 72 5.62 11.13 -16.80
N SER A 73 4.90 12.23 -16.62
CA SER A 73 5.52 13.48 -16.13
C SER A 73 5.83 13.34 -14.65
N LEU A 74 7.11 13.16 -14.34
CA LEU A 74 7.57 13.03 -12.96
C LEU A 74 7.76 14.41 -12.35
N THR A 75 7.15 14.64 -11.19
CA THR A 75 7.13 15.93 -10.50
C THR A 75 8.21 16.07 -9.42
N HIS A 76 8.95 14.98 -9.14
CA HIS A 76 9.98 14.94 -8.11
C HIS A 76 11.22 14.15 -8.60
N PRO A 77 12.46 14.60 -8.30
CA PRO A 77 13.67 13.97 -8.81
C PRO A 77 13.91 12.54 -8.29
N LEU A 78 13.31 12.17 -7.16
CA LEU A 78 13.39 10.81 -6.60
C LEU A 78 12.29 9.88 -7.13
N MET A 79 11.39 10.34 -7.98
CA MET A 79 10.39 9.51 -8.65
C MET A 79 11.00 8.73 -9.81
N GLN A 80 10.66 7.46 -9.90
CA GLN A 80 11.05 6.57 -10.98
C GLN A 80 9.83 5.78 -11.45
N GLN A 81 9.57 5.81 -12.77
CA GLN A 81 8.55 4.95 -13.36
C GLN A 81 9.10 3.54 -13.51
N VAL A 82 8.34 2.57 -13.05
CA VAL A 82 8.61 1.14 -13.20
C VAL A 82 7.46 0.53 -13.99
N THR A 83 7.73 0.15 -15.24
CA THR A 83 6.73 -0.54 -16.04
C THR A 83 6.68 -1.99 -15.63
N VAL A 84 5.53 -2.41 -15.12
CA VAL A 84 5.25 -3.78 -14.66
C VAL A 84 4.39 -4.47 -15.70
N ASP A 85 4.91 -5.54 -16.30
CA ASP A 85 4.16 -6.40 -17.19
C ASP A 85 3.70 -7.67 -16.47
N ARG A 86 4.35 -8.79 -16.72
CA ARG A 86 4.00 -10.11 -16.18
C ARG A 86 4.85 -10.53 -14.97
N ASN A 87 5.94 -9.81 -14.67
CA ASN A 87 6.94 -10.20 -13.67
C ASN A 87 7.00 -9.24 -12.47
N LEU A 88 5.84 -8.95 -11.88
CA LEU A 88 5.75 -8.04 -10.73
C LEU A 88 6.60 -8.51 -9.54
N ALA A 89 6.67 -9.83 -9.29
CA ALA A 89 7.51 -10.39 -8.22
C ALA A 89 9.00 -10.14 -8.46
N GLU A 90 9.47 -10.32 -9.69
CA GLU A 90 10.86 -10.09 -10.07
C GLU A 90 11.25 -8.61 -9.92
N ILE A 91 10.38 -7.71 -10.35
CA ILE A 91 10.59 -6.26 -10.22
C ILE A 91 10.64 -5.86 -8.75
N THR A 92 9.77 -6.40 -7.93
CA THR A 92 9.77 -6.14 -6.48
C THR A 92 11.09 -6.60 -5.85
N GLN A 93 11.58 -7.80 -6.20
CA GLN A 93 12.88 -8.30 -5.74
C GLN A 93 14.05 -7.41 -6.18
N LEU A 94 14.04 -6.89 -7.41
CA LEU A 94 15.08 -5.99 -7.91
C LEU A 94 15.10 -4.66 -7.15
N ILE A 95 13.96 -4.15 -6.75
CA ILE A 95 13.86 -2.95 -5.90
C ILE A 95 14.41 -3.27 -4.51
N ASP A 96 14.03 -4.39 -3.94
CA ASP A 96 14.47 -4.88 -2.64
C ASP A 96 16.00 -4.92 -2.52
N LEU A 97 16.69 -5.38 -3.56
CA LEU A 97 18.16 -5.47 -3.57
C LEU A 97 18.86 -4.08 -3.56
N ARG A 98 18.16 -3.01 -3.90
CA ARG A 98 18.71 -1.64 -3.98
C ARG A 98 18.40 -0.79 -2.75
N ILE A 99 17.45 -1.22 -1.94
CA ILE A 99 16.94 -0.44 -0.81
C ILE A 99 17.33 -1.12 0.49
N THR A 100 17.98 -0.37 1.38
CA THR A 100 18.28 -0.81 2.74
C THR A 100 17.27 -0.17 3.68
N GLY A 101 16.35 -0.96 4.21
CA GLY A 101 15.27 -0.53 5.11
C GLY A 101 13.89 -0.92 4.58
N ASP A 102 12.85 -0.43 5.19
CA ASP A 102 11.48 -0.81 4.87
C ASP A 102 10.94 -0.04 3.67
N ILE A 103 10.26 -0.76 2.77
CA ILE A 103 9.57 -0.20 1.62
C ILE A 103 8.09 -0.08 1.96
N VAL A 104 7.52 1.09 1.80
CA VAL A 104 6.11 1.34 2.05
C VAL A 104 5.34 1.36 0.73
N VAL A 105 4.30 0.54 0.65
CA VAL A 105 3.39 0.47 -0.50
C VAL A 105 2.14 1.27 -0.19
N GLU A 106 1.93 2.35 -0.95
CA GLU A 106 0.74 3.20 -0.93
C GLU A 106 0.03 3.07 -2.27
N ALA A 107 -0.74 2.02 -2.41
CA ALA A 107 -1.35 1.66 -3.67
C ALA A 107 -2.86 1.48 -3.54
N GLY A 108 -3.58 1.85 -4.60
CA GLY A 108 -4.99 1.49 -4.73
C GLY A 108 -5.19 -0.03 -4.78
N ALA A 109 -6.42 -0.48 -4.56
CA ALA A 109 -6.80 -1.88 -4.42
C ALA A 109 -6.20 -2.80 -5.50
N SER A 110 -6.21 -2.38 -6.77
CA SER A 110 -5.73 -3.20 -7.90
C SER A 110 -4.22 -3.51 -7.85
N LEU A 111 -3.38 -2.52 -7.55
CA LEU A 111 -1.93 -2.75 -7.43
C LEU A 111 -1.60 -3.51 -6.16
N LEU A 112 -2.27 -3.19 -5.06
CA LEU A 112 -2.09 -3.89 -3.79
C LEU A 112 -2.43 -5.37 -3.94
N GLN A 113 -3.57 -5.71 -4.54
CA GLN A 113 -3.98 -7.08 -4.79
C GLN A 113 -2.94 -7.83 -5.66
N ALA A 114 -2.47 -7.21 -6.73
CA ALA A 114 -1.46 -7.82 -7.59
C ALA A 114 -0.13 -8.08 -6.85
N LEU A 115 0.29 -7.17 -5.96
CA LEU A 115 1.48 -7.36 -5.12
C LEU A 115 1.28 -8.49 -4.09
N ILE A 116 0.09 -8.60 -3.49
CA ILE A 116 -0.24 -9.69 -2.56
C ILE A 116 -0.21 -11.05 -3.27
N GLU A 117 -0.79 -11.14 -4.46
CA GLU A 117 -0.84 -12.38 -5.26
C GLU A 117 0.54 -12.96 -5.59
N VAL A 118 1.53 -12.09 -5.78
CA VAL A 118 2.92 -12.51 -6.05
C VAL A 118 3.77 -12.62 -4.78
N GLY A 119 3.18 -12.47 -3.59
CA GLY A 119 3.90 -12.52 -2.30
C GLY A 119 4.85 -11.33 -2.09
N GLY A 120 4.59 -10.22 -2.77
CA GLY A 120 5.40 -9.00 -2.70
C GLY A 120 5.13 -8.12 -1.47
N ILE A 121 4.19 -8.49 -0.62
CA ILE A 121 3.88 -7.80 0.64
C ILE A 121 4.25 -8.71 1.81
N ASN A 122 5.00 -8.20 2.78
CA ASN A 122 5.31 -8.91 4.01
C ASN A 122 4.34 -8.58 5.14
N ILE A 123 4.00 -7.30 5.28
CA ILE A 123 3.11 -6.79 6.32
C ILE A 123 2.03 -5.93 5.67
N LEU A 124 0.80 -6.11 6.12
CA LEU A 124 -0.33 -5.24 5.82
C LEU A 124 -0.73 -4.47 7.08
N GLU A 125 -0.56 -3.17 7.06
CA GLU A 125 -1.15 -2.25 8.04
C GLU A 125 -2.51 -1.81 7.53
N LEU A 126 -3.57 -2.41 8.06
CA LEU A 126 -4.95 -2.15 7.67
C LEU A 126 -5.64 -1.28 8.72
N SER A 127 -6.19 -0.14 8.29
CA SER A 127 -7.12 0.68 9.08
C SER A 127 -8.53 0.45 8.57
N ILE A 128 -9.45 0.05 9.45
CA ILE A 128 -10.87 -0.04 9.14
C ILE A 128 -11.54 1.16 9.81
N SER A 129 -11.92 2.12 8.97
CA SER A 129 -12.57 3.36 9.39
C SER A 129 -14.05 3.12 9.71
N PRO A 130 -14.64 3.84 10.68
CA PRO A 130 -16.09 3.84 10.89
C PRO A 130 -16.86 4.54 9.77
N ILE A 131 -16.17 5.27 8.88
CA ILE A 131 -16.75 6.00 7.75
C ILE A 131 -17.02 5.01 6.62
N ALA A 132 -18.24 5.06 6.03
CA ALA A 132 -18.53 4.32 4.81
C ALA A 132 -18.04 5.10 3.58
N GLY A 133 -17.37 4.43 2.67
CA GLY A 133 -16.94 5.02 1.40
C GLY A 133 -17.89 4.73 0.24
N ASP A 134 -17.51 5.17 -0.95
CA ASP A 134 -18.34 5.13 -2.16
C ASP A 134 -17.65 4.53 -3.38
N GLY A 135 -16.39 4.11 -3.30
CA GLY A 135 -15.68 3.58 -4.45
C GLY A 135 -14.58 2.56 -4.15
N ASP A 136 -14.22 1.81 -5.20
CA ASP A 136 -13.12 0.84 -5.22
C ASP A 136 -13.21 -0.16 -4.05
N PHE A 137 -14.31 -0.92 -3.99
CA PHE A 137 -14.57 -1.88 -2.91
C PHE A 137 -13.62 -3.08 -2.95
N ILE A 138 -13.20 -3.53 -1.77
CA ILE A 138 -12.46 -4.78 -1.58
C ILE A 138 -13.23 -5.74 -0.69
N ASN A 139 -13.00 -7.04 -0.91
CA ASN A 139 -13.48 -8.08 -0.01
C ASN A 139 -12.49 -8.22 1.15
N LEU A 140 -12.84 -7.69 2.33
CA LEU A 140 -11.98 -7.73 3.51
C LEU A 140 -11.71 -9.15 4.02
N GLU A 141 -12.69 -10.05 3.95
CA GLU A 141 -12.54 -11.45 4.37
C GLU A 141 -11.51 -12.17 3.46
N GLU A 142 -11.64 -12.01 2.15
CA GLU A 142 -10.69 -12.56 1.19
C GLU A 142 -9.28 -11.96 1.35
N LEU A 143 -9.18 -10.64 1.55
CA LEU A 143 -7.91 -9.98 1.81
C LEU A 143 -7.25 -10.55 3.06
N LEU A 144 -7.96 -10.58 4.18
CA LEU A 144 -7.43 -11.03 5.47
C LEU A 144 -7.15 -12.54 5.50
N SER A 145 -7.80 -13.35 4.67
CA SER A 145 -7.51 -14.78 4.58
C SER A 145 -6.07 -15.11 4.14
N LYS A 146 -5.37 -14.14 3.55
CA LYS A 146 -3.96 -14.27 3.10
C LYS A 146 -2.95 -13.86 4.17
N PHE A 147 -3.43 -13.38 5.32
CA PHE A 147 -2.61 -12.82 6.38
C PHE A 147 -2.95 -13.44 7.74
N GLU A 148 -1.99 -13.42 8.63
CA GLU A 148 -2.15 -13.65 10.06
C GLU A 148 -2.19 -12.29 10.77
N ILE A 149 -3.21 -12.06 11.59
CA ILE A 149 -3.32 -10.82 12.38
C ILE A 149 -2.36 -10.95 13.57
N GLU A 150 -1.31 -10.14 13.58
CA GLU A 150 -0.31 -10.10 14.66
C GLU A 150 -0.73 -9.16 15.79
N SER A 151 -1.37 -8.06 15.45
CA SER A 151 -1.92 -7.12 16.43
C SER A 151 -3.19 -6.45 15.94
N GLU A 152 -4.05 -6.13 16.88
CA GLU A 152 -5.28 -5.36 16.65
C GLU A 152 -5.51 -4.40 17.81
N SER A 153 -5.92 -3.19 17.48
CA SER A 153 -6.36 -2.17 18.43
C SER A 153 -7.51 -1.36 17.85
N GLU A 154 -8.25 -0.68 18.71
CA GLU A 154 -9.31 0.24 18.31
C GLU A 154 -9.12 1.59 18.97
N ILE A 155 -9.15 2.66 18.19
CA ILE A 155 -9.03 4.04 18.63
C ILE A 155 -10.12 4.86 17.97
N ASP A 156 -11.03 5.41 18.76
CA ASP A 156 -12.14 6.25 18.30
C ASP A 156 -12.96 5.61 17.15
N GLY A 157 -13.26 4.30 17.29
CA GLY A 157 -14.01 3.52 16.32
C GLY A 157 -13.22 3.10 15.08
N THR A 158 -11.92 3.44 14.99
CA THR A 158 -11.03 2.96 13.94
C THR A 158 -10.32 1.70 14.41
N ARG A 159 -10.52 0.58 13.73
CA ARG A 159 -9.75 -0.65 13.97
C ARG A 159 -8.43 -0.57 13.21
N LEU A 160 -7.33 -0.79 13.92
CA LEU A 160 -5.97 -0.79 13.40
C LEU A 160 -5.41 -2.21 13.51
N LEU A 161 -5.17 -2.84 12.38
CA LEU A 161 -4.62 -4.19 12.31
C LEU A 161 -3.21 -4.15 11.73
N GLU A 162 -2.31 -4.98 12.28
CA GLU A 162 -1.04 -5.34 11.66
C GLU A 162 -1.10 -6.82 11.33
N CYS A 163 -0.91 -7.14 10.06
CA CYS A 163 -1.13 -8.48 9.54
C CYS A 163 0.11 -8.95 8.78
N ARG A 164 0.60 -10.16 9.09
CA ARG A 164 1.74 -10.78 8.41
C ARG A 164 1.26 -11.70 7.29
N TYR A 165 1.88 -11.58 6.11
CA TYR A 165 1.57 -12.44 4.97
C TYR A 165 1.89 -13.91 5.27
N GLN A 166 0.89 -14.77 5.07
CA GLN A 166 1.04 -16.21 5.20
C GLN A 166 1.61 -16.79 3.89
N ARG A 167 2.89 -17.16 3.90
CA ARG A 167 3.42 -17.94 2.79
C ARG A 167 2.82 -19.34 2.86
N ASN A 168 1.94 -19.67 1.91
CA ASN A 168 1.44 -21.03 1.80
C ASN A 168 2.64 -21.99 1.65
N SER A 169 2.81 -22.91 2.59
CA SER A 169 3.82 -23.96 2.58
C SER A 169 3.59 -25.03 1.50
N ALA A 170 2.77 -24.75 0.50
CA ALA A 170 2.29 -25.71 -0.48
C ALA A 170 3.07 -25.67 -1.81
N ASN A 171 4.39 -25.39 -1.79
CA ASN A 171 5.28 -25.69 -2.93
C ASN A 171 6.70 -25.93 -2.40
N SER A 172 6.88 -27.08 -1.78
CA SER A 172 8.19 -27.69 -1.55
C SER A 172 8.24 -29.02 -2.25
#